data_aa16ca984664acde33f5bb966e535ce7
#
_entry.id   aa16ca984664acde33f5bb966e535ce7
#
_cell.length_a   1.000
_cell.length_b   1.000
_cell.length_c   1.000
_cell.angle_alpha   90.00
_cell.angle_beta   90.00
_cell.angle_gamma   90.00
#
_symmetry.space_group_name_H-M   'P 1'
#
loop_
_entity.id
_entity.type
_entity.pdbx_description
1 polymer ?
#
loop_
_entity_poly.entity_id
_entity_poly.type
_entity_poly.pdbx_seq_one_letter_code
_entity_poly.pdbx_strand_id
1 'polypeptide(L)'
;TLNEAIAMARVQSVDAAVALNELKTAYWEYRTFRADLLPEVNLTGTLPNYNKSYGSYQNADGSYSFVRNSALGLSGDLSIDQNIWLTGGKLSLVSSLDYMKQLGSGGDRHFMSVPITLKLTQPILGVNNVKWNRRIEPVRYAEAKAAFITATEEVTMRAITYYFNLLLAEENLGTARQNLSNADHLYKVALAKREMGQISENELLQLKLSALNAKAS
;
A
#
# COMPACT_ATOMS: atom_id res chain seq x y z
N THR A 1 -12.43 -15.46 27.32
CA THR A 1 -11.20 -15.37 28.11
C THR A 1 -10.23 -14.39 27.50
N LEU A 2 -9.26 -13.87 28.29
CA LEU A 2 -8.23 -12.94 27.79
C LEU A 2 -7.44 -13.54 26.60
N ASN A 3 -7.08 -14.81 26.66
CA ASN A 3 -6.34 -15.46 25.57
C ASN A 3 -7.14 -15.56 24.27
N GLU A 4 -8.42 -15.78 24.35
CA GLU A 4 -9.33 -15.76 23.18
C GLU A 4 -9.44 -14.34 22.59
N ALA A 5 -9.57 -13.32 23.44
CA ALA A 5 -9.61 -11.93 22.99
C ALA A 5 -8.33 -11.54 22.25
N ILE A 6 -7.16 -11.93 22.77
CA ILE A 6 -5.86 -11.71 22.11
C ILE A 6 -5.80 -12.45 20.77
N ALA A 7 -6.21 -13.73 20.74
CA ALA A 7 -6.20 -14.52 19.51
C ALA A 7 -7.13 -13.93 18.44
N MET A 8 -8.31 -13.50 18.82
CA MET A 8 -9.25 -12.80 17.93
C MET A 8 -8.67 -11.47 17.42
N ALA A 9 -8.06 -10.67 18.27
CA ALA A 9 -7.45 -9.40 17.90
C ALA A 9 -6.32 -9.58 16.88
N ARG A 10 -5.46 -10.58 17.07
CA ARG A 10 -4.34 -10.90 16.15
C ARG A 10 -4.80 -11.37 14.78
N VAL A 11 -5.98 -11.98 14.67
CA VAL A 11 -6.50 -12.53 13.41
C VAL A 11 -7.50 -11.61 12.72
N GLN A 12 -8.37 -10.94 13.50
CA GLN A 12 -9.53 -10.24 12.96
C GLN A 12 -9.41 -8.71 13.03
N SER A 13 -8.41 -8.15 13.73
CA SER A 13 -8.27 -6.70 13.78
C SER A 13 -7.78 -6.13 12.45
N VAL A 14 -8.27 -4.93 12.13
CA VAL A 14 -7.83 -4.17 10.96
C VAL A 14 -6.33 -3.88 11.03
N ASP A 15 -5.82 -3.53 12.21
CA ASP A 15 -4.40 -3.22 12.40
C ASP A 15 -3.49 -4.43 12.14
N ALA A 16 -3.91 -5.64 12.55
CA ALA A 16 -3.19 -6.86 12.24
C ALA A 16 -3.18 -7.16 10.73
N ALA A 17 -4.31 -6.91 10.05
CA ALA A 17 -4.41 -7.06 8.60
C ALA A 17 -3.53 -6.05 7.86
N VAL A 18 -3.47 -4.79 8.32
CA VAL A 18 -2.57 -3.76 7.79
C VAL A 18 -1.11 -4.17 7.93
N ALA A 19 -0.69 -4.55 9.13
CA ALA A 19 0.67 -4.99 9.41
C ALA A 19 1.10 -6.19 8.53
N LEU A 20 0.18 -7.15 8.33
CA LEU A 20 0.44 -8.29 7.44
C LEU A 20 0.59 -7.88 5.98
N ASN A 21 -0.23 -6.92 5.51
CA ASN A 21 -0.16 -6.42 4.14
C ASN A 21 1.10 -5.60 3.90
N GLU A 22 1.54 -4.80 4.86
CA GLU A 22 2.82 -4.08 4.80
C GLU A 22 4.01 -5.05 4.69
N LEU A 23 4.02 -6.12 5.49
CA LEU A 23 5.04 -7.17 5.36
C LEU A 23 5.01 -7.84 3.99
N LYS A 24 3.81 -8.13 3.45
CA LYS A 24 3.67 -8.70 2.09
C LYS A 24 4.17 -7.75 1.02
N THR A 25 3.90 -6.45 1.16
CA THR A 25 4.39 -5.41 0.24
C THR A 25 5.92 -5.41 0.23
N ALA A 26 6.55 -5.32 1.40
CA ALA A 26 8.01 -5.36 1.52
C ALA A 26 8.63 -6.65 0.98
N TYR A 27 7.94 -7.79 1.16
CA TYR A 27 8.37 -9.06 0.56
C TYR A 27 8.36 -9.02 -0.97
N TRP A 28 7.29 -8.48 -1.58
CA TRP A 28 7.19 -8.38 -3.02
C TRP A 28 8.14 -7.34 -3.60
N GLU A 29 8.37 -6.22 -2.92
CA GLU A 29 9.38 -5.22 -3.28
C GLU A 29 10.79 -5.85 -3.31
N TYR A 30 11.14 -6.59 -2.26
CA TYR A 30 12.41 -7.32 -2.23
C TYR A 30 12.52 -8.36 -3.34
N ARG A 31 11.44 -9.06 -3.65
CA ARG A 31 11.39 -10.06 -4.72
C ARG A 31 11.49 -9.42 -6.10
N THR A 32 10.82 -8.29 -6.32
CA THR A 32 10.92 -7.50 -7.56
C THR A 32 12.36 -7.02 -7.76
N PHE A 33 12.96 -6.44 -6.72
CA PHE A 33 14.37 -6.06 -6.79
C PHE A 33 15.28 -7.23 -7.18
N ARG A 34 15.04 -8.43 -6.65
CA ARG A 34 15.81 -9.62 -7.05
C ARG A 34 15.57 -10.02 -8.51
N ALA A 35 14.37 -9.83 -9.02
CA ALA A 35 14.06 -10.09 -10.42
C ALA A 35 14.74 -9.07 -11.33
N ASP A 36 14.83 -7.80 -10.94
CA ASP A 36 15.50 -6.73 -11.70
C ASP A 36 17.01 -6.93 -11.86
N LEU A 37 17.59 -7.86 -11.08
CA LEU A 37 18.99 -8.28 -11.25
C LEU A 37 19.18 -9.35 -12.35
N LEU A 38 18.11 -9.94 -12.83
CA LEU A 38 18.12 -10.93 -13.93
C LEU A 38 18.01 -10.23 -15.28
N PRO A 39 18.35 -10.92 -16.39
CA PRO A 39 18.10 -10.39 -17.72
C PRO A 39 16.61 -10.15 -17.95
N GLU A 40 16.27 -8.97 -18.46
CA GLU A 40 14.91 -8.59 -18.84
C GLU A 40 14.76 -8.70 -20.35
N VAL A 41 13.72 -9.38 -20.82
CA VAL A 41 13.41 -9.52 -22.24
C VAL A 41 12.18 -8.69 -22.57
N ASN A 42 12.35 -7.68 -23.42
CA ASN A 42 11.29 -6.75 -23.80
C ASN A 42 11.03 -6.84 -25.32
N LEU A 43 9.76 -6.90 -25.69
CA LEU A 43 9.30 -6.71 -27.04
C LEU A 43 8.51 -5.41 -27.11
N THR A 44 9.03 -4.45 -27.89
CA THR A 44 8.38 -3.14 -28.09
C THR A 44 7.94 -3.03 -29.55
N GLY A 45 6.74 -2.55 -29.79
CA GLY A 45 6.22 -2.39 -31.14
C GLY A 45 5.45 -1.08 -31.33
N THR A 46 5.61 -0.46 -32.49
CA THR A 46 4.81 0.70 -32.90
C THR A 46 3.91 0.28 -34.08
N LEU A 47 2.59 0.28 -33.85
CA LEU A 47 1.60 -0.27 -34.77
C LEU A 47 0.37 0.65 -34.86
N PRO A 48 -0.10 1.04 -36.05
CA PRO A 48 0.65 1.55 -37.19
C PRO A 48 1.05 3.02 -36.96
N ASN A 49 2.17 3.45 -37.54
CA ASN A 49 2.57 4.85 -37.57
C ASN A 49 2.30 5.44 -38.97
N TYR A 50 1.34 6.36 -39.06
CA TYR A 50 1.08 7.10 -40.30
C TYR A 50 1.73 8.48 -40.21
N ASN A 51 2.67 8.72 -41.13
CA ASN A 51 3.36 10.00 -41.26
C ASN A 51 3.01 10.63 -42.63
N LYS A 52 2.63 11.91 -42.59
CA LYS A 52 2.41 12.74 -43.79
C LYS A 52 3.18 14.04 -43.60
N SER A 53 4.19 14.23 -44.43
CA SER A 53 5.07 15.41 -44.38
C SER A 53 5.33 15.97 -45.76
N TYR A 54 5.71 17.22 -45.83
CA TYR A 54 6.22 17.86 -47.05
C TYR A 54 7.70 18.12 -46.84
N GLY A 55 8.54 17.54 -47.71
CA GLY A 55 9.95 17.82 -47.80
C GLY A 55 10.23 18.82 -48.89
N SER A 56 11.11 19.79 -48.63
CA SER A 56 11.64 20.67 -49.69
C SER A 56 12.85 20.00 -50.34
N TYR A 57 12.86 19.93 -51.65
CA TYR A 57 14.00 19.46 -52.43
C TYR A 57 14.48 20.62 -53.31
N GLN A 58 15.78 20.92 -53.23
CA GLN A 58 16.43 21.94 -54.06
C GLN A 58 16.82 21.31 -55.39
N ASN A 59 16.26 21.82 -56.50
CA ASN A 59 16.60 21.40 -57.85
C ASN A 59 17.97 21.95 -58.25
N ALA A 60 18.56 21.38 -59.35
CA ALA A 60 19.85 21.80 -59.84
C ALA A 60 19.90 23.28 -60.32
N ASP A 61 18.74 23.89 -60.59
CA ASP A 61 18.55 25.31 -60.97
C ASP A 61 18.41 26.24 -59.81
N GLY A 62 18.55 25.72 -58.54
CA GLY A 62 18.39 26.50 -57.33
C GLY A 62 16.96 26.70 -56.84
N SER A 63 15.95 26.27 -57.61
CA SER A 63 14.55 26.33 -57.18
C SER A 63 14.22 25.25 -56.15
N TYR A 64 13.16 25.50 -55.37
CA TYR A 64 12.70 24.53 -54.37
C TYR A 64 11.36 23.89 -54.86
N SER A 65 11.35 22.56 -54.93
CA SER A 65 10.11 21.79 -55.11
C SER A 65 9.70 21.14 -53.79
N PHE A 66 8.39 21.14 -53.49
CA PHE A 66 7.85 20.52 -52.31
C PHE A 66 7.26 19.14 -52.68
N VAL A 67 7.87 18.10 -52.13
CA VAL A 67 7.42 16.73 -52.34
C VAL A 67 6.63 16.29 -51.11
N ARG A 68 5.41 15.81 -51.37
CA ARG A 68 4.59 15.18 -50.32
C ARG A 68 5.08 13.76 -50.06
N ASN A 69 5.51 13.51 -48.85
CA ASN A 69 5.86 12.20 -48.38
C ASN A 69 4.74 11.69 -47.45
N SER A 70 4.16 10.53 -47.77
CA SER A 70 3.13 9.88 -46.98
C SER A 70 3.57 8.43 -46.81
N ALA A 71 3.79 8.01 -45.57
CA ALA A 71 4.29 6.67 -45.25
C ALA A 71 3.52 6.04 -44.09
N LEU A 72 3.28 4.75 -44.20
CA LEU A 72 2.82 3.89 -43.09
C LEU A 72 3.98 3.06 -42.62
N GLY A 73 4.29 3.20 -41.33
CA GLY A 73 5.36 2.47 -40.67
C GLY A 73 4.85 1.49 -39.63
N LEU A 74 5.54 0.38 -39.49
CA LEU A 74 5.38 -0.60 -38.43
C LEU A 74 6.78 -0.91 -37.93
N SER A 75 7.03 -0.86 -36.62
CA SER A 75 8.33 -1.23 -36.06
C SER A 75 8.17 -2.21 -34.91
N GLY A 76 9.14 -3.09 -34.78
CA GLY A 76 9.23 -4.03 -33.68
C GLY A 76 10.68 -4.18 -33.22
N ASP A 77 10.89 -4.04 -31.92
CA ASP A 77 12.21 -4.15 -31.28
C ASP A 77 12.14 -5.22 -30.20
N LEU A 78 13.02 -6.22 -30.32
CA LEU A 78 13.26 -7.20 -29.28
C LEU A 78 14.55 -6.83 -28.56
N SER A 79 14.49 -6.61 -27.26
CA SER A 79 15.67 -6.31 -26.45
C SER A 79 15.84 -7.30 -25.29
N ILE A 80 17.10 -7.61 -24.99
CA ILE A 80 17.52 -8.32 -23.79
C ILE A 80 18.44 -7.38 -23.01
N ASP A 81 18.00 -6.97 -21.86
CA ASP A 81 18.67 -5.99 -21.02
C ASP A 81 19.22 -6.63 -19.74
N GLN A 82 20.48 -6.45 -19.45
CA GLN A 82 21.13 -6.96 -18.24
C GLN A 82 21.86 -5.85 -17.50
N ASN A 83 21.48 -5.65 -16.22
CA ASN A 83 22.19 -4.76 -15.33
C ASN A 83 23.46 -5.42 -14.78
N ILE A 84 24.60 -4.72 -14.89
CA ILE A 84 25.89 -5.19 -14.37
C ILE A 84 26.07 -4.62 -12.96
N TRP A 85 25.77 -5.43 -11.95
CA TRP A 85 25.80 -4.98 -10.55
C TRP A 85 27.19 -4.53 -10.07
N LEU A 86 28.27 -5.05 -10.66
CA LEU A 86 29.63 -4.73 -10.26
C LEU A 86 30.03 -3.29 -10.64
N THR A 87 29.69 -2.88 -11.85
CA THR A 87 30.09 -1.59 -12.42
C THR A 87 28.94 -0.57 -12.44
N GLY A 88 27.69 -1.02 -12.30
CA GLY A 88 26.49 -0.19 -12.42
C GLY A 88 26.14 0.11 -13.88
N GLY A 89 26.78 -0.57 -14.84
CA GLY A 89 26.47 -0.46 -16.25
C GLY A 89 25.28 -1.33 -16.67
N LYS A 90 24.81 -1.12 -17.91
CA LYS A 90 23.74 -1.89 -18.54
C LYS A 90 24.24 -2.43 -19.89
N LEU A 91 24.10 -3.72 -20.08
CA LEU A 91 24.33 -4.41 -21.34
C LEU A 91 22.97 -4.68 -21.99
N SER A 92 22.80 -4.24 -23.24
CA SER A 92 21.58 -4.45 -24.00
C SER A 92 21.90 -5.13 -25.33
N LEU A 93 21.20 -6.22 -25.62
CA LEU A 93 21.19 -6.87 -26.93
C LEU A 93 19.85 -6.50 -27.58
N VAL A 94 19.89 -5.83 -28.75
CA VAL A 94 18.69 -5.33 -29.42
C VAL A 94 18.65 -5.87 -30.85
N SER A 95 17.48 -6.35 -31.26
CA SER A 95 17.13 -6.70 -32.63
C SER A 95 15.95 -5.90 -33.06
N SER A 96 16.02 -5.20 -34.23
CA SER A 96 14.91 -4.40 -34.73
C SER A 96 14.46 -4.82 -36.11
N LEU A 97 13.17 -4.70 -36.34
CA LEU A 97 12.51 -4.90 -37.63
C LEU A 97 11.56 -3.76 -37.90
N ASP A 98 11.83 -3.03 -39.00
CA ASP A 98 11.01 -1.92 -39.46
C ASP A 98 10.37 -2.26 -40.82
N TYR A 99 9.09 -2.02 -40.93
CA TYR A 99 8.34 -2.08 -42.18
C TYR A 99 7.83 -0.69 -42.51
N MET A 100 8.11 -0.23 -43.72
CA MET A 100 7.63 1.06 -44.23
C MET A 100 6.95 0.86 -45.59
N LYS A 101 5.74 1.37 -45.71
CA LYS A 101 4.99 1.45 -46.95
C LYS A 101 4.78 2.90 -47.35
N GLN A 102 5.33 3.31 -48.47
CA GLN A 102 5.03 4.63 -49.08
C GLN A 102 3.62 4.66 -49.69
N LEU A 103 2.86 5.70 -49.34
CA LEU A 103 1.51 5.91 -49.83
C LEU A 103 1.55 7.02 -50.89
N GLY A 104 1.62 6.66 -52.18
CA GLY A 104 1.68 7.61 -53.34
C GLY A 104 1.91 6.87 -54.63
N SER A 105 2.16 7.62 -55.73
CA SER A 105 2.47 7.03 -57.04
C SER A 105 3.78 6.24 -56.98
N GLY A 106 3.66 4.90 -56.91
CA GLY A 106 4.80 4.01 -56.81
C GLY A 106 4.76 3.02 -55.64
N GLY A 107 3.99 3.30 -54.58
CA GLY A 107 3.61 2.39 -53.51
C GLY A 107 4.67 1.39 -52.97
N ASP A 108 5.92 1.79 -52.87
CA ASP A 108 7.02 0.90 -52.52
C ASP A 108 6.94 0.44 -51.06
N ARG A 109 7.32 -0.82 -50.84
CA ARG A 109 7.38 -1.47 -49.52
C ARG A 109 8.83 -1.79 -49.21
N HIS A 110 9.27 -1.33 -48.04
CA HIS A 110 10.62 -1.56 -47.60
C HIS A 110 10.59 -2.24 -46.23
N PHE A 111 11.47 -3.27 -46.09
CA PHE A 111 11.79 -3.87 -44.83
C PHE A 111 13.24 -3.52 -44.51
N MET A 112 13.43 -3.04 -43.29
CA MET A 112 14.76 -2.78 -42.76
C MET A 112 14.89 -3.56 -41.46
N SER A 113 15.95 -4.32 -41.32
CA SER A 113 16.23 -5.06 -40.09
C SER A 113 17.65 -4.84 -39.65
N VAL A 114 17.80 -4.66 -38.34
CA VAL A 114 19.11 -4.73 -37.68
C VAL A 114 19.10 -5.99 -36.83
N PRO A 115 19.69 -7.09 -37.30
CA PRO A 115 19.54 -8.41 -36.67
C PRO A 115 20.02 -8.45 -35.23
N ILE A 116 21.19 -7.85 -34.97
CA ILE A 116 21.77 -7.83 -33.61
C ILE A 116 22.60 -6.56 -33.43
N THR A 117 22.25 -5.81 -32.35
CA THR A 117 23.05 -4.68 -31.86
C THR A 117 23.40 -4.92 -30.41
N LEU A 118 24.66 -4.88 -30.07
CA LEU A 118 25.15 -4.94 -28.69
C LEU A 118 25.44 -3.52 -28.23
N LYS A 119 24.75 -3.07 -27.16
CA LYS A 119 24.94 -1.76 -26.58
C LYS A 119 25.39 -1.89 -25.13
N LEU A 120 26.51 -1.27 -24.78
CA LEU A 120 27.01 -1.16 -23.43
C LEU A 120 26.83 0.31 -22.96
N THR A 121 26.08 0.51 -21.91
CA THR A 121 25.95 1.81 -21.24
C THR A 121 26.64 1.74 -19.89
N GLN A 122 27.76 2.45 -19.73
CA GLN A 122 28.58 2.42 -18.51
C GLN A 122 28.72 3.83 -17.94
N PRO A 123 28.15 4.11 -16.72
CA PRO A 123 28.45 5.34 -16.03
C PRO A 123 29.92 5.34 -15.58
N ILE A 124 30.68 6.36 -15.98
CA ILE A 124 32.08 6.52 -15.61
C ILE A 124 32.20 7.28 -14.28
N LEU A 125 31.42 8.35 -14.12
CA LEU A 125 31.33 9.14 -12.90
C LEU A 125 29.89 9.10 -12.40
N GLY A 126 29.67 8.43 -11.26
CA GLY A 126 28.35 8.31 -10.69
C GLY A 126 28.25 7.21 -9.62
N VAL A 127 27.16 7.24 -8.89
CA VAL A 127 26.90 6.24 -7.85
C VAL A 127 26.39 4.96 -8.50
N ASN A 128 26.97 3.82 -8.14
CA ASN A 128 26.45 2.52 -8.55
C ASN A 128 25.22 2.13 -7.70
N ASN A 129 24.04 2.56 -8.16
CA ASN A 129 22.77 2.31 -7.47
C ASN A 129 22.46 0.82 -7.35
N VAL A 130 22.81 0.00 -8.37
CA VAL A 130 22.56 -1.45 -8.36
C VAL A 130 23.33 -2.12 -7.21
N LYS A 131 24.60 -1.74 -7.03
CA LYS A 131 25.44 -2.25 -5.94
C LYS A 131 24.90 -1.85 -4.56
N TRP A 132 24.46 -0.61 -4.40
CA TRP A 132 23.91 -0.12 -3.13
C TRP A 132 22.56 -0.74 -2.83
N ASN A 133 21.65 -0.81 -3.79
CA ASN A 133 20.33 -1.44 -3.63
C ASN A 133 20.47 -2.92 -3.24
N ARG A 134 21.46 -3.63 -3.81
CA ARG A 134 21.76 -5.02 -3.42
C ARG A 134 22.11 -5.17 -1.94
N ARG A 135 22.65 -4.12 -1.29
CA ARG A 135 22.95 -4.13 0.15
C ARG A 135 21.80 -3.63 0.99
N ILE A 136 21.03 -2.68 0.47
CA ILE A 136 19.95 -2.00 1.21
C ILE A 136 18.70 -2.87 1.25
N GLU A 137 18.28 -3.46 0.13
CA GLU A 137 17.00 -4.17 0.04
C GLU A 137 16.86 -5.37 1.00
N PRO A 138 17.88 -6.18 1.27
CA PRO A 138 17.80 -7.22 2.30
C PRO A 138 17.59 -6.64 3.71
N VAL A 139 18.19 -5.47 4.00
CA VAL A 139 18.04 -4.79 5.29
C VAL A 139 16.64 -4.21 5.44
N ARG A 140 16.09 -3.57 4.40
CA ARG A 140 14.69 -3.11 4.38
C ARG A 140 13.70 -4.23 4.62
N TYR A 141 13.92 -5.38 4.01
CA TYR A 141 13.06 -6.53 4.25
C TYR A 141 13.20 -7.08 5.68
N ALA A 142 14.40 -7.05 6.26
CA ALA A 142 14.61 -7.43 7.66
C ALA A 142 13.94 -6.42 8.61
N GLU A 143 14.01 -5.12 8.32
CA GLU A 143 13.30 -4.05 9.03
C GLU A 143 11.78 -4.26 8.99
N ALA A 144 11.21 -4.55 7.81
CA ALA A 144 9.77 -4.82 7.66
C ALA A 144 9.31 -6.03 8.48
N LYS A 145 10.14 -7.07 8.61
CA LYS A 145 9.86 -8.20 9.50
C LYS A 145 9.83 -7.80 10.97
N ALA A 146 10.78 -6.98 11.40
CA ALA A 146 10.82 -6.48 12.77
C ALA A 146 9.62 -5.56 13.06
N ALA A 147 9.26 -4.68 12.11
CA ALA A 147 8.10 -3.81 12.20
C ALA A 147 6.79 -4.60 12.32
N PHE A 148 6.65 -5.69 11.56
CA PHE A 148 5.49 -6.58 11.68
C PHE A 148 5.36 -7.21 13.07
N ILE A 149 6.46 -7.66 13.67
CA ILE A 149 6.46 -8.20 15.04
C ILE A 149 6.01 -7.11 16.01
N THR A 150 6.60 -5.91 15.94
CA THR A 150 6.22 -4.78 16.79
C THR A 150 4.74 -4.43 16.65
N ALA A 151 4.23 -4.31 15.44
CA ALA A 151 2.83 -4.02 15.20
C ALA A 151 1.89 -5.11 15.76
N THR A 152 2.29 -6.39 15.66
CA THR A 152 1.51 -7.50 16.23
C THR A 152 1.48 -7.45 17.77
N GLU A 153 2.58 -7.07 18.40
CA GLU A 153 2.63 -6.90 19.86
C GLU A 153 1.84 -5.66 20.31
N GLU A 154 1.82 -4.57 19.54
CA GLU A 154 0.98 -3.40 19.80
C GLU A 154 -0.52 -3.75 19.74
N VAL A 155 -0.94 -4.56 18.76
CA VAL A 155 -2.32 -5.09 18.69
C VAL A 155 -2.64 -5.90 19.94
N THR A 156 -1.71 -6.73 20.40
CA THR A 156 -1.86 -7.51 21.60
C THR A 156 -2.02 -6.64 22.85
N MET A 157 -1.19 -5.63 23.01
CA MET A 157 -1.26 -4.68 24.13
C MET A 157 -2.57 -3.91 24.15
N ARG A 158 -3.07 -3.47 22.99
CA ARG A 158 -4.38 -2.82 22.88
C ARG A 158 -5.52 -3.76 23.23
N ALA A 159 -5.49 -5.00 22.77
CA ALA A 159 -6.49 -6.01 23.13
C ALA A 159 -6.55 -6.26 24.64
N ILE A 160 -5.40 -6.37 25.30
CA ILE A 160 -5.29 -6.51 26.76
C ILE A 160 -5.91 -5.29 27.45
N THR A 161 -5.55 -4.09 27.03
CA THR A 161 -6.07 -2.84 27.62
C THR A 161 -7.60 -2.75 27.49
N TYR A 162 -8.15 -3.05 26.30
CA TYR A 162 -9.60 -3.02 26.10
C TYR A 162 -10.33 -4.11 26.89
N TYR A 163 -9.74 -5.29 27.03
CA TYR A 163 -10.31 -6.37 27.83
C TYR A 163 -10.43 -5.97 29.29
N PHE A 164 -9.37 -5.41 29.88
CA PHE A 164 -9.43 -4.96 31.29
C PHE A 164 -10.32 -3.75 31.49
N ASN A 165 -10.38 -2.83 30.53
CA ASN A 165 -11.32 -1.69 30.59
C ASN A 165 -12.77 -2.17 30.55
N LEU A 166 -13.08 -3.17 29.73
CA LEU A 166 -14.41 -3.78 29.70
C LEU A 166 -14.75 -4.46 31.02
N LEU A 167 -13.83 -5.27 31.53
CA LEU A 167 -14.00 -5.94 32.82
C LEU A 167 -14.26 -4.96 33.96
N LEU A 168 -13.48 -3.88 34.01
CA LEU A 168 -13.64 -2.83 35.00
C LEU A 168 -15.01 -2.13 34.87
N ALA A 169 -15.45 -1.88 33.63
CA ALA A 169 -16.76 -1.29 33.38
C ALA A 169 -17.90 -2.23 33.80
N GLU A 170 -17.78 -3.55 33.60
CA GLU A 170 -18.76 -4.54 34.05
C GLU A 170 -18.83 -4.59 35.59
N GLU A 171 -17.70 -4.59 36.27
CA GLU A 171 -17.63 -4.56 37.74
C GLU A 171 -18.23 -3.27 38.31
N ASN A 172 -17.92 -2.12 37.71
CA ASN A 172 -18.50 -0.83 38.10
C ASN A 172 -20.02 -0.82 37.92
N LEU A 173 -20.50 -1.38 36.79
CA LEU A 173 -21.93 -1.51 36.54
C LEU A 173 -22.62 -2.44 37.58
N GLY A 174 -21.94 -3.55 37.93
CA GLY A 174 -22.42 -4.47 38.99
C GLY A 174 -22.54 -3.76 40.32
N THR A 175 -21.53 -2.99 40.71
CA THR A 175 -21.51 -2.19 41.96
C THR A 175 -22.58 -1.10 41.93
N ALA A 176 -22.74 -0.36 40.84
CA ALA A 176 -23.78 0.66 40.72
C ALA A 176 -25.19 0.08 40.84
N ARG A 177 -25.46 -1.07 40.22
CA ARG A 177 -26.75 -1.79 40.34
C ARG A 177 -27.04 -2.22 41.79
N GLN A 178 -26.00 -2.73 42.49
CA GLN A 178 -26.14 -3.10 43.90
C GLN A 178 -26.41 -1.88 44.79
N ASN A 179 -25.72 -0.77 44.56
CA ASN A 179 -25.92 0.49 45.26
C ASN A 179 -27.34 1.03 45.04
N LEU A 180 -27.83 1.00 43.79
CA LEU A 180 -29.22 1.40 43.50
C LEU A 180 -30.23 0.52 44.23
N SER A 181 -30.04 -0.79 44.20
CA SER A 181 -30.94 -1.73 44.93
C SER A 181 -30.94 -1.47 46.43
N ASN A 182 -29.78 -1.21 47.03
CA ASN A 182 -29.66 -0.88 48.45
C ASN A 182 -30.33 0.45 48.77
N ALA A 183 -30.12 1.48 47.95
CA ALA A 183 -30.74 2.82 48.15
C ALA A 183 -32.26 2.77 48.01
N ASP A 184 -32.79 2.02 47.03
CA ASP A 184 -34.22 1.80 46.86
C ASP A 184 -34.84 1.05 48.06
N HIS A 185 -34.14 0.03 48.57
CA HIS A 185 -34.59 -0.70 49.75
C HIS A 185 -34.63 0.22 50.99
N LEU A 186 -33.57 1.00 51.22
CA LEU A 186 -33.54 1.98 52.33
C LEU A 186 -34.62 3.00 52.21
N TYR A 187 -34.92 3.54 51.03
CA TYR A 187 -35.99 4.48 50.78
C TYR A 187 -37.39 3.85 51.09
N LYS A 188 -37.65 2.60 50.68
CA LYS A 188 -38.88 1.88 51.00
C LYS A 188 -39.07 1.67 52.51
N VAL A 189 -37.98 1.28 53.22
CA VAL A 189 -37.99 1.13 54.67
C VAL A 189 -38.25 2.49 55.33
N ALA A 190 -37.66 3.58 54.83
CA ALA A 190 -37.88 4.93 55.33
C ALA A 190 -39.34 5.39 55.17
N LEU A 191 -39.97 5.08 54.04
CA LEU A 191 -41.40 5.35 53.81
C LEU A 191 -42.28 4.72 54.92
N ALA A 192 -42.06 3.42 55.15
CA ALA A 192 -42.80 2.71 56.21
C ALA A 192 -42.54 3.29 57.62
N LYS A 193 -41.30 3.65 57.94
CA LYS A 193 -40.96 4.31 59.21
C LYS A 193 -41.58 5.71 59.35
N ARG A 194 -41.71 6.45 58.26
CA ARG A 194 -42.38 7.77 58.23
C ARG A 194 -43.85 7.63 58.55
N GLU A 195 -44.54 6.66 57.96
CA GLU A 195 -45.96 6.36 58.26
C GLU A 195 -46.16 6.01 59.74
N MET A 196 -45.17 5.37 60.37
CA MET A 196 -45.19 5.07 61.82
C MET A 196 -44.76 6.25 62.71
N GLY A 197 -44.42 7.43 62.15
CA GLY A 197 -43.95 8.57 62.88
C GLY A 197 -42.54 8.49 63.47
N GLN A 198 -41.73 7.51 63.01
CA GLN A 198 -40.39 7.21 63.58
C GLN A 198 -39.25 8.03 62.94
N ILE A 199 -39.43 8.65 61.79
CA ILE A 199 -38.44 9.51 61.12
C ILE A 199 -39.05 10.82 60.67
N SER A 200 -38.20 11.85 60.53
CA SER A 200 -38.58 13.18 60.08
C SER A 200 -38.73 13.21 58.53
N GLU A 201 -39.48 14.19 58.05
CA GLU A 201 -39.66 14.42 56.62
C GLU A 201 -38.34 14.74 55.93
N ASN A 202 -37.45 15.43 56.60
CA ASN A 202 -36.15 15.81 56.09
C ASN A 202 -35.25 14.58 55.86
N GLU A 203 -35.26 13.61 56.76
CA GLU A 203 -34.55 12.34 56.62
C GLU A 203 -35.11 11.51 55.46
N LEU A 204 -36.43 11.47 55.27
CA LEU A 204 -37.04 10.81 54.12
C LEU A 204 -36.61 11.44 52.80
N LEU A 205 -36.58 12.78 52.73
CA LEU A 205 -36.12 13.50 51.51
C LEU A 205 -34.66 13.26 51.22
N GLN A 206 -33.81 13.15 52.24
CA GLN A 206 -32.37 12.79 52.06
C GLN A 206 -32.23 11.39 51.50
N LEU A 207 -32.96 10.40 51.98
CA LEU A 207 -32.91 9.03 51.45
C LEU A 207 -33.48 8.95 50.04
N LYS A 208 -34.52 9.73 49.73
CA LYS A 208 -35.05 9.89 48.36
C LYS A 208 -33.99 10.45 47.41
N LEU A 209 -33.29 11.50 47.84
CA LEU A 209 -32.22 12.12 47.07
C LEU A 209 -31.07 11.12 46.86
N SER A 210 -30.70 10.35 47.89
CA SER A 210 -29.68 9.29 47.76
C SER A 210 -30.09 8.23 46.76
N ALA A 211 -31.36 7.78 46.75
CA ALA A 211 -31.85 6.82 45.77
C ALA A 211 -31.86 7.40 44.33
N LEU A 212 -32.22 8.69 44.17
CA LEU A 212 -32.14 9.36 42.88
C LEU A 212 -30.71 9.53 42.38
N ASN A 213 -29.75 9.87 43.26
CA ASN A 213 -28.34 9.96 42.91
C ASN A 213 -27.76 8.59 42.52
N ALA A 214 -28.10 7.52 43.26
CA ALA A 214 -27.68 6.15 42.89
C ALA A 214 -28.30 5.67 41.59
N LYS A 215 -29.42 6.24 41.15
CA LYS A 215 -30.02 5.95 39.82
C LYS A 215 -29.34 6.72 38.68
N ALA A 216 -28.78 7.88 38.98
CA ALA A 216 -28.11 8.74 38.01
C ALA A 216 -26.63 8.41 37.81
N SER A 217 -25.99 7.71 38.73
CA SER A 217 -24.60 7.23 38.65
C SER A 217 -24.48 5.97 37.83
#